data_aeab2250bd0e0cb36adb6e2d077bad82
#
_entry.id   aeab2250bd0e0cb36adb6e2d077bad82
#
_cell.length_a   1.000
_cell.length_b   1.000
_cell.length_c   1.000
_cell.angle_alpha   90.00
_cell.angle_beta   90.00
_cell.angle_gamma   90.00
#
_symmetry.space_group_name_H-M   'P 1'
#
loop_
_entity.id
_entity.type
_entity.pdbx_description
1 polymer ?
#
loop_
_entity_poly.entity_id
_entity_poly.type
_entity_poly.pdbx_seq_one_letter_code
_entity_poly.pdbx_strand_id
1 'polypeptide(L)'
;MKSAILAIRIIGDATSAVAAMDKAQRASMSFKDKVGKASVAASAALAAIGAGAASCAKAAGDLQQSVGGVETVFGDSSKQMLAWSKNAAKSVGLSQNEYNEFATLVGSQLQNFGMSAEQSASKTNELIGLGADLSSMFGGTTADAVDALSSALKGEMDPIEKYGISLNDATLQAQAASMGLGDLYKSGDRNAKMQATLAAITAQSGNAVGNFAREADTAQGQQQRMNAAFENAKAALGEALLPLLTQMAEKLAGVATWIQANTSWLGPLVA
;
A
#
# COMPACT_ATOMS: atom_id res chain seq x y z
N MET A 1 -6.93 24.59 15.03
CA MET A 1 -6.99 25.07 13.63
C MET A 1 -5.66 25.55 13.02
N LYS A 2 -4.50 25.47 13.72
CA LYS A 2 -3.18 25.88 13.17
C LYS A 2 -2.35 24.70 12.58
N SER A 3 -2.70 23.45 12.89
CA SER A 3 -1.93 22.28 12.45
C SER A 3 -2.21 21.83 11.01
N ALA A 4 -3.43 22.04 10.50
CA ALA A 4 -3.81 21.64 9.14
C ALA A 4 -3.15 22.51 8.05
N ILE A 5 -2.85 23.79 8.36
CA ILE A 5 -2.20 24.72 7.41
C ILE A 5 -0.70 24.38 7.26
N LEU A 6 -0.07 23.82 8.29
CA LEU A 6 1.35 23.45 8.24
C LEU A 6 1.60 22.20 7.36
N ALA A 7 0.69 21.22 7.39
CA ALA A 7 0.79 20.01 6.57
C ALA A 7 0.66 20.32 5.07
N ILE A 8 -0.23 21.22 4.68
CA ILE A 8 -0.44 21.62 3.26
C ILE A 8 0.78 22.39 2.69
N ARG A 9 1.52 23.12 3.52
CA ARG A 9 2.73 23.86 3.08
C ARG A 9 3.94 22.95 2.84
N ILE A 10 4.02 21.82 3.50
CA ILE A 10 5.13 20.85 3.32
C ILE A 10 5.00 20.06 2.02
N ILE A 11 3.79 19.82 1.55
CA ILE A 11 3.51 19.06 0.32
C ILE A 11 3.67 19.91 -0.96
N GLY A 12 3.67 21.25 -0.83
CA GLY A 12 3.70 22.16 -1.99
C GLY A 12 5.07 22.71 -2.40
N ASP A 13 6.12 22.50 -1.62
CA ASP A 13 7.43 23.14 -1.87
C ASP A 13 8.60 22.15 -1.88
N ALA A 14 8.69 21.39 -2.97
CA ALA A 14 9.86 20.54 -3.24
C ALA A 14 11.15 21.36 -3.42
N THR A 15 11.07 22.64 -3.76
CA THR A 15 12.19 23.58 -3.85
C THR A 15 12.86 23.82 -2.50
N SER A 16 12.10 23.84 -1.41
CA SER A 16 12.66 24.00 -0.06
C SER A 16 13.39 22.75 0.42
N ALA A 17 12.94 21.55 0.02
CA ALA A 17 13.64 20.29 0.31
C ALA A 17 14.94 20.18 -0.50
N VAL A 18 14.92 20.57 -1.77
CA VAL A 18 16.11 20.64 -2.64
C VAL A 18 17.10 21.71 -2.12
N ALA A 19 16.63 22.88 -1.70
CA ALA A 19 17.47 23.91 -1.09
C ALA A 19 18.07 23.46 0.25
N ALA A 20 17.34 22.68 1.05
CA ALA A 20 17.86 22.10 2.28
C ALA A 20 18.93 21.02 2.01
N MET A 21 18.76 20.20 0.97
CA MET A 21 19.78 19.23 0.52
C MET A 21 21.01 19.92 -0.06
N ASP A 22 20.84 20.95 -0.88
CA ASP A 22 21.95 21.78 -1.41
C ASP A 22 22.73 22.49 -0.29
N LYS A 23 22.02 22.98 0.73
CA LYS A 23 22.62 23.60 1.91
C LYS A 23 23.35 22.58 2.78
N ALA A 24 22.81 21.37 2.94
CA ALA A 24 23.47 20.26 3.62
C ALA A 24 24.71 19.79 2.85
N GLN A 25 24.66 19.75 1.52
CA GLN A 25 25.79 19.37 0.67
C GLN A 25 26.91 20.41 0.71
N ARG A 26 26.58 21.71 0.68
CA ARG A 26 27.57 22.79 0.83
C ARG A 26 28.16 22.87 2.25
N ALA A 27 27.34 22.59 3.27
CA ALA A 27 27.82 22.46 4.65
C ALA A 27 28.78 21.29 4.81
N SER A 28 28.55 20.18 4.12
CA SER A 28 29.42 19.01 4.09
C SER A 28 30.79 19.32 3.46
N MET A 29 30.89 20.17 2.42
CA MET A 29 32.15 20.54 1.78
C MET A 29 32.98 21.52 2.60
N SER A 30 32.37 22.44 3.36
CA SER A 30 33.07 23.36 4.28
C SER A 30 33.46 22.69 5.61
N PHE A 31 32.98 21.48 5.83
CA PHE A 31 33.13 20.74 7.08
C PHE A 31 34.47 20.02 7.25
N LYS A 32 35.20 19.81 6.15
CA LYS A 32 36.48 19.08 6.17
C LYS A 32 37.53 19.75 7.05
N ASP A 33 37.39 21.05 7.31
CA ASP A 33 38.39 21.85 8.06
C ASP A 33 38.07 22.06 9.57
N LYS A 34 36.89 21.63 10.06
CA LYS A 34 36.49 21.93 11.47
C LYS A 34 36.12 20.71 12.31
N VAL A 35 36.41 19.49 11.87
CA VAL A 35 35.80 18.30 12.45
C VAL A 35 36.77 17.39 13.19
N GLY A 36 36.92 17.65 14.50
CA GLY A 36 37.49 16.69 15.47
C GLY A 36 36.46 16.05 16.41
N LYS A 37 35.30 16.66 16.67
CA LYS A 37 34.30 16.12 17.61
C LYS A 37 32.85 16.21 17.17
N ALA A 38 32.49 16.90 16.07
CA ALA A 38 31.16 17.05 15.55
C ALA A 38 30.80 16.02 14.46
N SER A 39 31.74 15.20 14.03
CA SER A 39 31.63 14.26 12.89
C SER A 39 30.59 13.14 13.11
N VAL A 40 30.47 12.65 14.34
CA VAL A 40 29.59 11.52 14.63
C VAL A 40 28.10 11.91 14.54
N ALA A 41 27.73 13.11 15.03
CA ALA A 41 26.36 13.59 14.96
C ALA A 41 25.95 13.97 13.53
N ALA A 42 26.85 14.54 12.75
CA ALA A 42 26.59 14.91 11.35
C ALA A 42 26.51 13.69 10.43
N SER A 43 27.33 12.67 10.64
CA SER A 43 27.22 11.41 9.89
C SER A 43 25.94 10.64 10.21
N ALA A 44 25.47 10.67 11.47
CA ALA A 44 24.19 10.10 11.87
C ALA A 44 23.01 10.83 11.22
N ALA A 45 23.05 12.18 11.14
CA ALA A 45 22.02 12.96 10.49
C ALA A 45 21.97 12.72 8.96
N LEU A 46 23.13 12.64 8.31
CA LEU A 46 23.22 12.32 6.88
C LEU A 46 22.76 10.88 6.57
N ALA A 47 23.08 9.92 7.45
CA ALA A 47 22.61 8.56 7.34
C ALA A 47 21.08 8.48 7.51
N ALA A 48 20.50 9.25 8.45
CA ALA A 48 19.06 9.33 8.64
C ALA A 48 18.32 9.95 7.44
N ILE A 49 18.89 11.01 6.84
CA ILE A 49 18.34 11.62 5.60
C ILE A 49 18.44 10.63 4.43
N GLY A 50 19.57 9.92 4.30
CA GLY A 50 19.76 8.90 3.27
C GLY A 50 18.76 7.74 3.43
N ALA A 51 18.55 7.25 4.65
CA ALA A 51 17.58 6.21 4.94
C ALA A 51 16.12 6.67 4.68
N GLY A 52 15.80 7.92 5.02
CA GLY A 52 14.51 8.52 4.71
C GLY A 52 14.25 8.63 3.20
N ALA A 53 15.23 9.11 2.44
CA ALA A 53 15.14 9.20 0.98
C ALA A 53 15.00 7.82 0.33
N ALA A 54 15.74 6.81 0.80
CA ALA A 54 15.63 5.43 0.32
C ALA A 54 14.25 4.82 0.63
N SER A 55 13.70 5.10 1.82
CA SER A 55 12.34 4.65 2.20
C SER A 55 11.27 5.28 1.28
N CYS A 56 11.39 6.58 0.98
CA CYS A 56 10.47 7.25 0.06
C CYS A 56 10.59 6.71 -1.37
N ALA A 57 11.82 6.49 -1.86
CA ALA A 57 12.06 5.91 -3.18
C ALA A 57 11.48 4.49 -3.29
N LYS A 58 11.63 3.69 -2.24
CA LYS A 58 11.00 2.36 -2.16
C LYS A 58 9.48 2.47 -2.23
N ALA A 59 8.87 3.35 -1.43
CA ALA A 59 7.42 3.54 -1.42
C ALA A 59 6.87 3.97 -2.79
N ALA A 60 7.62 4.80 -3.53
CA ALA A 60 7.28 5.17 -4.90
C ALA A 60 7.38 3.98 -5.86
N GLY A 61 8.43 3.17 -5.74
CA GLY A 61 8.60 1.96 -6.55
C GLY A 61 7.49 0.94 -6.29
N ASP A 62 7.16 0.69 -5.02
CA ASP A 62 6.06 -0.18 -4.61
C ASP A 62 4.73 0.30 -5.20
N LEU A 63 4.44 1.62 -5.13
CA LEU A 63 3.24 2.21 -5.73
C LEU A 63 3.21 2.03 -7.25
N GLN A 64 4.31 2.28 -7.95
CA GLN A 64 4.37 2.07 -9.40
C GLN A 64 4.11 0.61 -9.78
N GLN A 65 4.69 -0.33 -9.02
CA GLN A 65 4.46 -1.75 -9.22
C GLN A 65 3.00 -2.13 -8.99
N SER A 66 2.38 -1.66 -7.91
CA SER A 66 0.99 -1.97 -7.60
C SER A 66 0.00 -1.36 -8.59
N VAL A 67 0.29 -0.16 -9.12
CA VAL A 67 -0.46 0.45 -10.24
C VAL A 67 -0.41 -0.46 -11.47
N GLY A 68 0.78 -0.95 -11.86
CA GLY A 68 0.94 -1.90 -12.96
C GLY A 68 0.17 -3.21 -12.75
N GLY A 69 0.11 -3.70 -11.50
CA GLY A 69 -0.72 -4.85 -11.11
C GLY A 69 -2.21 -4.61 -11.37
N VAL A 70 -2.73 -3.47 -10.94
CA VAL A 70 -4.13 -3.07 -11.18
C VAL A 70 -4.43 -2.95 -12.68
N GLU A 71 -3.54 -2.30 -13.45
CA GLU A 71 -3.69 -2.17 -14.90
C GLU A 71 -3.73 -3.53 -15.60
N THR A 72 -2.87 -4.45 -15.17
CA THR A 72 -2.80 -5.81 -15.74
C THR A 72 -4.05 -6.62 -15.45
N VAL A 73 -4.56 -6.57 -14.21
CA VAL A 73 -5.71 -7.39 -13.78
C VAL A 73 -7.02 -6.83 -14.32
N PHE A 74 -7.21 -5.52 -14.29
CA PHE A 74 -8.52 -4.92 -14.59
C PHE A 74 -8.65 -4.32 -15.98
N GLY A 75 -7.56 -4.19 -16.75
CA GLY A 75 -7.60 -3.65 -18.11
C GLY A 75 -8.32 -2.30 -18.19
N ASP A 76 -9.38 -2.22 -18.97
CA ASP A 76 -10.16 -0.97 -19.15
C ASP A 76 -10.82 -0.48 -17.84
N SER A 77 -11.10 -1.37 -16.88
CA SER A 77 -11.66 -1.03 -15.57
C SER A 77 -10.61 -0.52 -14.59
N SER A 78 -9.31 -0.58 -14.93
CA SER A 78 -8.20 -0.13 -14.06
C SER A 78 -8.31 1.34 -13.68
N LYS A 79 -8.77 2.20 -14.58
CA LYS A 79 -8.96 3.64 -14.32
C LYS A 79 -9.91 3.88 -13.14
N GLN A 80 -10.97 3.10 -13.05
CA GLN A 80 -11.94 3.18 -11.95
C GLN A 80 -11.32 2.68 -10.64
N MET A 81 -10.58 1.55 -10.68
CA MET A 81 -9.86 1.02 -9.52
C MET A 81 -8.84 2.03 -8.97
N LEU A 82 -8.04 2.62 -9.85
CA LEU A 82 -7.05 3.64 -9.48
C LEU A 82 -7.70 4.95 -8.98
N ALA A 83 -8.90 5.29 -9.42
CA ALA A 83 -9.67 6.41 -8.86
C ALA A 83 -10.13 6.12 -7.43
N TRP A 84 -10.57 4.90 -7.13
CA TRP A 84 -10.90 4.47 -5.77
C TRP A 84 -9.66 4.43 -4.87
N SER A 85 -8.53 3.89 -5.35
CA SER A 85 -7.29 3.81 -4.58
C SER A 85 -6.76 5.16 -4.13
N LYS A 86 -6.91 6.23 -4.94
CA LYS A 86 -6.55 7.60 -4.56
C LYS A 86 -7.28 8.11 -3.32
N ASN A 87 -8.48 7.61 -3.07
CA ASN A 87 -9.29 7.98 -1.92
C ASN A 87 -9.24 6.95 -0.78
N ALA A 88 -8.49 5.87 -0.94
CA ALA A 88 -8.51 4.72 -0.04
C ALA A 88 -8.13 5.07 1.40
N ALA A 89 -7.18 6.00 1.61
CA ALA A 89 -6.79 6.45 2.95
C ALA A 89 -7.99 7.00 3.74
N LYS A 90 -8.86 7.74 3.07
CA LYS A 90 -10.06 8.33 3.69
C LYS A 90 -11.21 7.34 3.77
N SER A 91 -11.45 6.57 2.70
CA SER A 91 -12.64 5.72 2.56
C SER A 91 -12.53 4.38 3.29
N VAL A 92 -11.33 3.79 3.34
CA VAL A 92 -11.11 2.45 3.87
C VAL A 92 -9.85 2.32 4.76
N GLY A 93 -9.13 3.41 5.01
CA GLY A 93 -7.95 3.42 5.89
C GLY A 93 -6.72 2.68 5.33
N LEU A 94 -6.64 2.48 4.03
CA LEU A 94 -5.50 1.89 3.33
C LEU A 94 -4.73 2.96 2.55
N SER A 95 -3.41 2.83 2.49
CA SER A 95 -2.62 3.60 1.53
C SER A 95 -3.02 3.22 0.09
N GLN A 96 -2.67 4.06 -0.87
CA GLN A 96 -2.94 3.78 -2.28
C GLN A 96 -2.24 2.50 -2.74
N ASN A 97 -1.02 2.25 -2.27
CA ASN A 97 -0.28 1.03 -2.56
C ASN A 97 -1.00 -0.21 -2.00
N GLU A 98 -1.32 -0.23 -0.71
CA GLU A 98 -2.03 -1.34 -0.07
C GLU A 98 -3.37 -1.63 -0.76
N TYR A 99 -4.15 -0.58 -1.08
CA TYR A 99 -5.40 -0.76 -1.81
C TYR A 99 -5.17 -1.44 -3.17
N ASN A 100 -4.17 -1.00 -3.93
CA ASN A 100 -3.83 -1.57 -5.24
C ASN A 100 -3.37 -3.02 -5.13
N GLU A 101 -2.57 -3.36 -4.13
CA GLU A 101 -2.12 -4.75 -3.86
C GLU A 101 -3.30 -5.65 -3.56
N PHE A 102 -4.19 -5.26 -2.64
CA PHE A 102 -5.42 -6.01 -2.35
C PHE A 102 -6.35 -6.08 -3.55
N ALA A 103 -6.50 -5.00 -4.30
CA ALA A 103 -7.29 -4.98 -5.51
C ALA A 103 -6.77 -5.99 -6.53
N THR A 104 -5.47 -6.02 -6.75
CA THR A 104 -4.82 -6.98 -7.66
C THR A 104 -5.04 -8.42 -7.20
N LEU A 105 -4.85 -8.69 -5.89
CA LEU A 105 -5.02 -10.02 -5.31
C LEU A 105 -6.47 -10.52 -5.42
N VAL A 106 -7.41 -9.76 -4.85
CA VAL A 106 -8.83 -10.14 -4.80
C VAL A 106 -9.43 -10.16 -6.21
N GLY A 107 -9.10 -9.17 -7.05
CA GLY A 107 -9.56 -9.10 -8.43
C GLY A 107 -9.11 -10.32 -9.25
N SER A 108 -7.84 -10.71 -9.12
CA SER A 108 -7.33 -11.93 -9.77
C SER A 108 -8.06 -13.19 -9.30
N GLN A 109 -8.35 -13.30 -8.00
CA GLN A 109 -9.11 -14.43 -7.45
C GLN A 109 -10.52 -14.48 -8.07
N LEU A 110 -11.24 -13.36 -8.09
CA LEU A 110 -12.60 -13.29 -8.64
C LEU A 110 -12.63 -13.62 -10.14
N GLN A 111 -11.65 -13.15 -10.90
CA GLN A 111 -11.53 -13.48 -12.33
C GLN A 111 -11.19 -14.95 -12.57
N ASN A 112 -10.35 -15.55 -11.72
CA ASN A 112 -10.06 -16.99 -11.77
C ASN A 112 -11.30 -17.86 -11.50
N PHE A 113 -12.34 -17.29 -10.88
CA PHE A 113 -13.65 -17.89 -10.71
C PHE A 113 -14.66 -17.48 -11.81
N GLY A 114 -14.20 -16.83 -12.87
CA GLY A 114 -15.01 -16.55 -14.07
C GLY A 114 -15.73 -15.20 -14.09
N MET A 115 -15.45 -14.29 -13.14
CA MET A 115 -15.97 -12.92 -13.23
C MET A 115 -15.26 -12.14 -14.33
N SER A 116 -15.99 -11.27 -15.03
CA SER A 116 -15.37 -10.30 -15.95
C SER A 116 -14.51 -9.29 -15.18
N ALA A 117 -13.61 -8.60 -15.86
CA ALA A 117 -12.79 -7.55 -15.26
C ALA A 117 -13.63 -6.46 -14.59
N GLU A 118 -14.73 -6.04 -15.22
CA GLU A 118 -15.66 -5.04 -14.71
C GLU A 118 -16.39 -5.53 -13.44
N GLN A 119 -16.92 -6.76 -13.47
CA GLN A 119 -17.60 -7.37 -12.33
C GLN A 119 -16.61 -7.56 -11.16
N SER A 120 -15.41 -8.03 -11.45
CA SER A 120 -14.37 -8.23 -10.43
C SER A 120 -13.93 -6.90 -9.83
N ALA A 121 -13.81 -5.82 -10.61
CA ALA A 121 -13.47 -4.50 -10.09
C ALA A 121 -14.49 -4.01 -9.07
N SER A 122 -15.78 -4.06 -9.40
CA SER A 122 -16.85 -3.64 -8.50
C SER A 122 -16.89 -4.49 -7.23
N LYS A 123 -16.81 -5.82 -7.37
CA LYS A 123 -16.85 -6.74 -6.23
C LYS A 123 -15.59 -6.62 -5.35
N THR A 124 -14.44 -6.39 -5.94
CA THR A 124 -13.19 -6.14 -5.20
C THR A 124 -13.29 -4.89 -4.34
N ASN A 125 -13.78 -3.78 -4.90
CA ASN A 125 -13.96 -2.55 -4.13
C ASN A 125 -14.97 -2.73 -2.98
N GLU A 126 -16.05 -3.48 -3.21
CA GLU A 126 -17.03 -3.85 -2.18
C GLU A 126 -16.37 -4.67 -1.05
N LEU A 127 -15.57 -5.68 -1.38
CA LEU A 127 -14.89 -6.53 -0.40
C LEU A 127 -13.82 -5.78 0.40
N ILE A 128 -13.09 -4.87 -0.23
CA ILE A 128 -12.13 -4.01 0.50
C ILE A 128 -12.89 -3.07 1.44
N GLY A 129 -14.02 -2.50 1.01
CA GLY A 129 -14.89 -1.70 1.87
C GLY A 129 -15.44 -2.49 3.05
N LEU A 130 -15.90 -3.72 2.79
CA LEU A 130 -16.34 -4.63 3.84
C LEU A 130 -15.22 -4.95 4.83
N GLY A 131 -13.98 -5.15 4.35
CA GLY A 131 -12.82 -5.33 5.22
C GLY A 131 -12.59 -4.15 6.16
N ALA A 132 -12.76 -2.91 5.68
CA ALA A 132 -12.68 -1.73 6.52
C ALA A 132 -13.80 -1.70 7.58
N ASP A 133 -15.02 -2.04 7.21
CA ASP A 133 -16.16 -2.10 8.11
C ASP A 133 -15.99 -3.19 9.19
N LEU A 134 -15.53 -4.36 8.80
CA LEU A 134 -15.24 -5.47 9.72
C LEU A 134 -14.12 -5.12 10.70
N SER A 135 -13.01 -4.56 10.22
CA SER A 135 -11.90 -4.17 11.10
C SER A 135 -12.30 -3.07 12.07
N SER A 136 -13.13 -2.13 11.64
CA SER A 136 -13.67 -1.07 12.48
C SER A 136 -14.58 -1.63 13.60
N MET A 137 -15.39 -2.65 13.29
CA MET A 137 -16.32 -3.24 14.26
C MET A 137 -15.64 -4.22 15.22
N PHE A 138 -14.73 -5.06 14.73
CA PHE A 138 -14.13 -6.17 15.49
C PHE A 138 -12.68 -5.91 15.93
N GLY A 139 -12.10 -4.82 15.48
CA GLY A 139 -10.70 -4.47 15.75
C GLY A 139 -9.73 -5.00 14.70
N GLY A 140 -8.48 -4.56 14.79
CA GLY A 140 -7.44 -4.83 13.81
C GLY A 140 -7.35 -3.76 12.71
N THR A 141 -6.73 -4.10 11.60
CA THR A 141 -6.57 -3.21 10.45
C THR A 141 -7.46 -3.64 9.28
N THR A 142 -7.75 -2.72 8.37
CA THR A 142 -8.44 -3.06 7.11
C THR A 142 -7.66 -4.13 6.34
N ALA A 143 -6.32 -4.05 6.34
CA ALA A 143 -5.46 -5.04 5.70
C ALA A 143 -5.71 -6.45 6.23
N ASP A 144 -5.71 -6.62 7.57
CA ASP A 144 -5.99 -7.94 8.20
C ASP A 144 -7.37 -8.49 7.83
N ALA A 145 -8.37 -7.62 7.73
CA ALA A 145 -9.73 -8.04 7.39
C ALA A 145 -9.86 -8.42 5.90
N VAL A 146 -9.21 -7.68 5.00
CA VAL A 146 -9.19 -8.01 3.57
C VAL A 146 -8.42 -9.32 3.33
N ASP A 147 -7.31 -9.54 4.03
CA ASP A 147 -6.58 -10.82 3.98
C ASP A 147 -7.46 -12.00 4.44
N ALA A 148 -8.21 -11.83 5.51
CA ALA A 148 -9.14 -12.84 5.98
C ALA A 148 -10.27 -13.12 4.96
N LEU A 149 -10.83 -12.09 4.32
CA LEU A 149 -11.80 -12.23 3.24
C LEU A 149 -11.20 -12.94 2.02
N SER A 150 -9.98 -12.56 1.63
CA SER A 150 -9.24 -13.20 0.54
C SER A 150 -8.95 -14.68 0.82
N SER A 151 -8.59 -15.01 2.06
CA SER A 151 -8.39 -16.40 2.52
C SER A 151 -9.67 -17.21 2.46
N ALA A 152 -10.79 -16.63 2.89
CA ALA A 152 -12.11 -17.29 2.80
C ALA A 152 -12.50 -17.62 1.35
N LEU A 153 -12.19 -16.74 0.39
CA LEU A 153 -12.41 -17.01 -1.04
C LEU A 153 -11.57 -18.17 -1.57
N LYS A 154 -10.40 -18.43 -0.98
CA LYS A 154 -9.56 -19.58 -1.30
C LYS A 154 -10.01 -20.88 -0.63
N GLY A 155 -10.92 -20.79 0.34
CA GLY A 155 -11.41 -21.92 1.13
C GLY A 155 -10.76 -22.06 2.51
N GLU A 156 -9.97 -21.08 2.95
CA GLU A 156 -9.38 -21.01 4.29
C GLU A 156 -10.32 -20.22 5.21
N MET A 157 -11.19 -20.92 5.94
CA MET A 157 -12.32 -20.31 6.65
C MET A 157 -11.97 -19.73 8.02
N ASP A 158 -10.92 -20.22 8.68
CA ASP A 158 -10.58 -19.84 10.06
C ASP A 158 -10.27 -18.33 10.25
N PRO A 159 -9.51 -17.65 9.32
CA PRO A 159 -9.16 -16.25 9.53
C PRO A 159 -10.35 -15.30 9.61
N ILE A 160 -11.48 -15.63 8.96
CA ILE A 160 -12.66 -14.75 8.92
C ILE A 160 -13.52 -14.86 10.18
N GLU A 161 -13.36 -15.93 10.97
CA GLU A 161 -14.16 -16.16 12.19
C GLU A 161 -13.96 -15.06 13.23
N LYS A 162 -12.75 -14.46 13.31
CA LYS A 162 -12.48 -13.34 14.22
C LYS A 162 -13.35 -12.11 13.94
N TYR A 163 -13.96 -12.03 12.75
CA TYR A 163 -14.90 -10.99 12.36
C TYR A 163 -16.36 -11.42 12.48
N GLY A 164 -16.64 -12.46 13.28
CA GLY A 164 -17.98 -12.94 13.56
C GLY A 164 -18.67 -13.64 12.39
N ILE A 165 -17.92 -14.03 11.36
CA ILE A 165 -18.42 -14.71 10.17
C ILE A 165 -18.05 -16.18 10.26
N SER A 166 -19.05 -17.05 10.34
CA SER A 166 -18.85 -18.50 10.40
C SER A 166 -19.16 -19.15 9.03
N LEU A 167 -18.13 -19.68 8.41
CA LEU A 167 -18.19 -20.33 7.11
C LEU A 167 -17.91 -21.83 7.27
N ASN A 168 -18.94 -22.61 7.53
CA ASN A 168 -18.83 -24.06 7.54
C ASN A 168 -19.57 -24.67 6.35
N ASP A 169 -19.31 -25.94 6.06
CA ASP A 169 -19.85 -26.62 4.88
C ASP A 169 -21.38 -26.62 4.87
N ALA A 170 -22.04 -26.79 6.02
CA ALA A 170 -23.49 -26.76 6.12
C ALA A 170 -24.06 -25.35 5.77
N THR A 171 -23.44 -24.29 6.26
CA THR A 171 -23.83 -22.91 5.95
C THR A 171 -23.64 -22.62 4.45
N LEU A 172 -22.52 -23.04 3.88
CA LEU A 172 -22.25 -22.82 2.46
C LEU A 172 -23.15 -23.66 1.55
N GLN A 173 -23.46 -24.91 1.92
CA GLN A 173 -24.44 -25.72 1.20
C GLN A 173 -25.83 -25.11 1.22
N ALA A 174 -26.28 -24.62 2.38
CA ALA A 174 -27.56 -23.94 2.50
C ALA A 174 -27.61 -22.69 1.63
N GLN A 175 -26.53 -21.91 1.62
CA GLN A 175 -26.42 -20.71 0.79
C GLN A 175 -26.42 -21.04 -0.69
N ALA A 176 -25.66 -22.07 -1.12
CA ALA A 176 -25.64 -22.54 -2.49
C ALA A 176 -27.03 -23.04 -2.93
N ALA A 177 -27.73 -23.76 -2.05
CA ALA A 177 -29.09 -24.26 -2.34
C ALA A 177 -30.07 -23.09 -2.54
N SER A 178 -30.00 -22.05 -1.71
CA SER A 178 -30.87 -20.84 -1.86
C SER A 178 -30.63 -20.09 -3.17
N MET A 179 -29.44 -20.23 -3.76
CA MET A 179 -29.05 -19.64 -5.05
C MET A 179 -29.33 -20.56 -6.25
N GLY A 180 -29.86 -21.76 -6.03
CA GLY A 180 -30.04 -22.76 -7.08
C GLY A 180 -28.76 -23.46 -7.53
N LEU A 181 -27.67 -23.32 -6.76
CA LEU A 181 -26.35 -23.88 -7.05
C LEU A 181 -26.01 -25.13 -6.21
N GLY A 182 -27.02 -25.70 -5.50
CA GLY A 182 -26.79 -26.78 -4.53
C GLY A 182 -26.14 -28.03 -5.14
N ASP A 183 -26.55 -28.45 -6.34
CA ASP A 183 -25.97 -29.61 -7.00
C ASP A 183 -24.55 -29.34 -7.51
N LEU A 184 -24.29 -28.15 -8.02
CA LEU A 184 -22.94 -27.73 -8.43
C LEU A 184 -22.01 -27.64 -7.22
N TYR A 185 -22.48 -27.10 -6.10
CA TYR A 185 -21.71 -27.08 -4.86
C TYR A 185 -21.31 -28.48 -4.40
N LYS A 186 -22.26 -29.43 -4.36
CA LYS A 186 -22.03 -30.82 -3.97
C LYS A 186 -21.11 -31.56 -4.95
N SER A 187 -21.14 -31.26 -6.23
CA SER A 187 -20.23 -31.80 -7.23
C SER A 187 -18.80 -31.26 -7.10
N GLY A 188 -18.56 -30.26 -6.24
CA GLY A 188 -17.26 -29.66 -6.02
C GLY A 188 -16.94 -28.51 -6.96
N ASP A 189 -17.94 -27.97 -7.68
CA ASP A 189 -17.75 -26.83 -8.58
C ASP A 189 -17.17 -25.63 -7.83
N ARG A 190 -16.02 -25.16 -8.29
CA ARG A 190 -15.28 -24.09 -7.61
C ARG A 190 -16.01 -22.74 -7.64
N ASN A 191 -16.71 -22.47 -8.75
CA ASN A 191 -17.45 -21.21 -8.90
C ASN A 191 -18.67 -21.19 -7.99
N ALA A 192 -19.42 -22.29 -7.90
CA ALA A 192 -20.55 -22.43 -6.98
C ALA A 192 -20.10 -22.28 -5.52
N LYS A 193 -18.96 -22.87 -5.15
CA LYS A 193 -18.38 -22.70 -3.80
C LYS A 193 -18.03 -21.25 -3.50
N MET A 194 -17.35 -20.56 -4.42
CA MET A 194 -16.99 -19.16 -4.25
C MET A 194 -18.22 -18.25 -4.14
N GLN A 195 -19.23 -18.48 -4.99
CA GLN A 195 -20.48 -17.71 -4.94
C GLN A 195 -21.22 -17.92 -3.60
N ALA A 196 -21.27 -19.17 -3.11
CA ALA A 196 -21.86 -19.46 -1.79
C ALA A 196 -21.08 -18.79 -0.67
N THR A 197 -19.74 -18.77 -0.73
CA THR A 197 -18.88 -18.10 0.23
C THR A 197 -19.13 -16.59 0.24
N LEU A 198 -19.15 -15.93 -0.92
CA LEU A 198 -19.45 -14.49 -1.04
C LEU A 198 -20.85 -14.16 -0.49
N ALA A 199 -21.84 -14.96 -0.81
CA ALA A 199 -23.20 -14.75 -0.34
C ALA A 199 -23.30 -14.96 1.18
N ALA A 200 -22.64 -15.97 1.74
CA ALA A 200 -22.60 -16.21 3.18
C ALA A 200 -21.88 -15.07 3.95
N ILE A 201 -20.76 -14.58 3.41
CA ILE A 201 -20.07 -13.40 3.96
C ILE A 201 -20.99 -12.19 3.98
N THR A 202 -21.62 -11.88 2.85
CA THR A 202 -22.52 -10.73 2.72
C THR A 202 -23.71 -10.83 3.69
N ALA A 203 -24.31 -12.01 3.81
CA ALA A 203 -25.44 -12.23 4.70
C ALA A 203 -25.10 -12.04 6.18
N GLN A 204 -23.88 -12.45 6.59
CA GLN A 204 -23.45 -12.36 7.99
C GLN A 204 -22.82 -11.01 8.36
N SER A 205 -22.42 -10.21 7.37
CA SER A 205 -21.74 -8.92 7.59
C SER A 205 -22.67 -7.72 7.71
N GLY A 206 -23.97 -7.89 7.60
CA GLY A 206 -24.92 -6.77 7.50
C GLY A 206 -24.81 -5.73 8.62
N ASN A 207 -24.51 -6.17 9.84
CA ASN A 207 -24.35 -5.27 10.99
C ASN A 207 -23.06 -4.43 10.93
N ALA A 208 -22.05 -4.91 10.22
CA ALA A 208 -20.76 -4.21 10.09
C ALA A 208 -20.81 -3.12 9.01
N VAL A 209 -21.65 -3.27 7.99
CA VAL A 209 -21.68 -2.36 6.83
C VAL A 209 -21.80 -0.89 7.25
N GLY A 210 -20.88 -0.07 6.76
CA GLY A 210 -20.80 1.37 7.03
C GLY A 210 -20.15 1.72 8.39
N ASN A 211 -19.63 0.74 9.15
CA ASN A 211 -19.05 1.01 10.47
C ASN A 211 -17.80 1.88 10.37
N PHE A 212 -16.92 1.64 9.40
CA PHE A 212 -15.72 2.44 9.19
C PHE A 212 -16.01 3.93 8.98
N ALA A 213 -17.11 4.24 8.27
CA ALA A 213 -17.55 5.61 8.08
C ALA A 213 -18.13 6.21 9.36
N ARG A 214 -18.89 5.43 10.15
CA ARG A 214 -19.46 5.89 11.44
C ARG A 214 -18.38 6.19 12.47
N GLU A 215 -17.26 5.47 12.43
CA GLU A 215 -16.14 5.63 13.37
C GLU A 215 -15.06 6.62 12.86
N ALA A 216 -15.38 7.40 11.84
CA ALA A 216 -14.43 8.33 11.22
C ALA A 216 -13.76 9.29 12.20
N ASP A 217 -14.49 9.71 13.22
CA ASP A 217 -14.06 10.70 14.22
C ASP A 217 -13.49 10.06 15.50
N THR A 218 -13.45 8.73 15.59
CA THR A 218 -12.79 8.05 16.71
C THR A 218 -11.27 8.16 16.60
N ALA A 219 -10.58 8.08 17.72
CA ALA A 219 -9.11 8.11 17.74
C ALA A 219 -8.49 7.00 16.86
N GLN A 220 -9.07 5.81 16.89
CA GLN A 220 -8.61 4.67 16.08
C GLN A 220 -8.84 4.89 14.57
N GLY A 221 -10.03 5.35 14.19
CA GLY A 221 -10.35 5.66 12.79
C GLY A 221 -9.48 6.78 12.22
N GLN A 222 -9.22 7.84 13.03
CA GLN A 222 -8.30 8.91 12.64
C GLN A 222 -6.85 8.41 12.51
N GLN A 223 -6.38 7.58 13.45
CA GLN A 223 -5.03 7.01 13.40
C GLN A 223 -4.82 6.16 12.15
N GLN A 224 -5.78 5.31 11.80
CA GLN A 224 -5.68 4.44 10.63
C GLN A 224 -5.62 5.26 9.33
N ARG A 225 -6.50 6.26 9.18
CA ARG A 225 -6.48 7.18 8.04
C ARG A 225 -5.20 8.01 7.96
N MET A 226 -4.69 8.45 9.11
CA MET A 226 -3.43 9.20 9.18
C MET A 226 -2.24 8.34 8.75
N ASN A 227 -2.16 7.09 9.19
CA ASN A 227 -1.09 6.17 8.80
C ASN A 227 -1.11 5.95 7.28
N ALA A 228 -2.27 5.67 6.70
CA ALA A 228 -2.45 5.51 5.26
C ALA A 228 -2.06 6.76 4.47
N ALA A 229 -2.47 7.94 4.94
CA ALA A 229 -2.11 9.22 4.33
C ALA A 229 -0.60 9.49 4.42
N PHE A 230 0.06 9.08 5.50
CA PHE A 230 1.50 9.20 5.66
C PHE A 230 2.27 8.31 4.65
N GLU A 231 1.83 7.07 4.44
CA GLU A 231 2.42 6.19 3.42
C GLU A 231 2.23 6.77 2.00
N ASN A 232 1.06 7.33 1.69
CA ASN A 232 0.84 8.04 0.43
C ASN A 232 1.77 9.24 0.27
N ALA A 233 2.01 10.00 1.33
CA ALA A 233 2.94 11.13 1.30
C ALA A 233 4.38 10.66 1.07
N LYS A 234 4.80 9.54 1.66
CA LYS A 234 6.12 8.94 1.40
C LYS A 234 6.28 8.54 -0.07
N ALA A 235 5.27 7.91 -0.67
CA ALA A 235 5.29 7.53 -2.07
C ALA A 235 5.39 8.76 -2.99
N ALA A 236 4.59 9.80 -2.74
CA ALA A 236 4.63 11.05 -3.50
C ALA A 236 5.99 11.78 -3.39
N LEU A 237 6.59 11.79 -2.18
CA LEU A 237 7.94 12.32 -1.99
C LEU A 237 8.97 11.47 -2.74
N GLY A 238 8.82 10.15 -2.74
CA GLY A 238 9.68 9.22 -3.46
C GLY A 238 9.64 9.47 -4.97
N GLU A 239 8.47 9.64 -5.56
CA GLU A 239 8.32 9.99 -6.99
C GLU A 239 9.09 11.27 -7.34
N ALA A 240 9.01 12.30 -6.51
CA ALA A 240 9.75 13.55 -6.73
C ALA A 240 11.27 13.38 -6.56
N LEU A 241 11.72 12.44 -5.73
CA LEU A 241 13.15 12.17 -5.47
C LEU A 241 13.78 11.22 -6.49
N LEU A 242 13.02 10.33 -7.13
CA LEU A 242 13.55 9.33 -8.07
C LEU A 242 14.45 9.92 -9.16
N PRO A 243 14.10 11.02 -9.86
CA PRO A 243 14.99 11.60 -10.88
C PRO A 243 16.32 12.08 -10.31
N LEU A 244 16.32 12.62 -9.09
CA LEU A 244 17.53 13.09 -8.41
C LEU A 244 18.43 11.92 -8.01
N LEU A 245 17.83 10.85 -7.48
CA LEU A 245 18.57 9.64 -7.10
C LEU A 245 19.18 8.94 -8.32
N THR A 246 18.47 8.90 -9.44
CA THR A 246 18.99 8.35 -10.70
C THR A 246 20.19 9.15 -11.20
N GLN A 247 20.11 10.48 -11.24
CA GLN A 247 21.21 11.35 -11.62
C GLN A 247 22.42 11.21 -10.69
N MET A 248 22.19 11.06 -9.37
CA MET A 248 23.26 10.82 -8.41
C MET A 248 23.93 9.47 -8.65
N ALA A 249 23.16 8.42 -8.89
CA ALA A 249 23.69 7.08 -9.19
C ALA A 249 24.55 7.08 -10.46
N GLU A 250 24.10 7.76 -11.52
CA GLU A 250 24.87 7.92 -12.77
C GLU A 250 26.21 8.64 -12.54
N LYS A 251 26.20 9.73 -11.76
CA LYS A 251 27.43 10.47 -11.43
C LYS A 251 28.38 9.64 -10.57
N LEU A 252 27.86 8.88 -9.61
CA LEU A 252 28.69 7.99 -8.77
C LEU A 252 29.27 6.85 -9.60
N ALA A 253 28.52 6.27 -10.52
CA ALA A 253 29.02 5.27 -11.46
C ALA A 253 30.15 5.85 -12.34
N GLY A 254 30.00 7.09 -12.81
CA GLY A 254 31.07 7.82 -13.53
C GLY A 254 32.34 8.02 -12.72
N VAL A 255 32.19 8.38 -11.44
CA VAL A 255 33.34 8.51 -10.51
C VAL A 255 33.98 7.15 -10.27
N ALA A 256 33.22 6.09 -10.05
CA ALA A 256 33.73 4.73 -9.87
C ALA A 256 34.54 4.27 -11.11
N THR A 257 33.98 4.49 -12.30
CA THR A 257 34.66 4.18 -13.57
C THR A 257 35.94 5.00 -13.73
N TRP A 258 35.90 6.28 -13.38
CA TRP A 258 37.11 7.13 -13.41
C TRP A 258 38.19 6.65 -12.43
N ILE A 259 37.79 6.28 -11.19
CA ILE A 259 38.72 5.70 -10.21
C ILE A 259 39.35 4.41 -10.76
N GLN A 260 38.55 3.51 -11.33
CA GLN A 260 39.04 2.26 -11.92
C GLN A 260 40.06 2.51 -13.06
N ALA A 261 39.78 3.49 -13.90
CA ALA A 261 40.66 3.86 -15.00
C ALA A 261 41.96 4.54 -14.53
N ASN A 262 42.00 5.10 -13.31
CA ASN A 262 43.10 5.87 -12.78
C ASN A 262 43.80 5.24 -11.56
N THR A 263 43.49 3.98 -11.25
CA THR A 263 44.04 3.25 -10.09
C THR A 263 45.58 3.18 -10.09
N SER A 264 46.24 3.21 -11.26
CA SER A 264 47.69 3.11 -11.37
C SER A 264 48.46 4.28 -10.71
N TRP A 265 47.89 5.47 -10.67
CA TRP A 265 48.50 6.63 -10.03
C TRP A 265 47.87 6.99 -8.67
N LEU A 266 46.63 6.52 -8.39
CA LEU A 266 45.96 6.71 -7.10
C LEU A 266 46.50 5.74 -6.03
N GLY A 267 46.97 4.56 -6.42
CA GLY A 267 47.51 3.55 -5.50
C GLY A 267 48.60 4.08 -4.54
N PRO A 268 49.59 4.85 -5.02
CA PRO A 268 50.64 5.42 -4.15
C PRO A 268 50.16 6.53 -3.21
N LEU A 269 48.96 7.10 -3.41
CA LEU A 269 48.42 8.20 -2.58
C LEU A 269 47.56 7.69 -1.39
N VAL A 270 47.23 6.41 -1.37
CA VAL A 270 46.37 5.79 -0.33
C VAL A 270 47.19 4.82 0.56
N ALA A 271 48.42 4.51 0.19
CA ALA A 271 49.39 3.77 0.98
C ALA A 271 50.21 4.70 1.87
#